data_fac482c29ee78e410b85a44ed2ef7190
#
_entry.id   fac482c29ee78e410b85a44ed2ef7190
#
_cell.length_a   1.000
_cell.length_b   1.000
_cell.length_c   1.000
_cell.angle_alpha   90.00
_cell.angle_beta   90.00
_cell.angle_gamma   90.00
#
_symmetry.space_group_name_H-M   'P 1'
#
loop_
_entity.id
_entity.type
_entity.pdbx_description
1 polymer ?
#
loop_
_entity_poly.entity_id
_entity_poly.type
_entity_poly.pdbx_seq_one_letter_code
_entity_poly.pdbx_strand_id
1 'polypeptide(L)'
;VVPFCWLPGETLSEREDEDNMPYRLWAQDGHLLTFPGRATDPKTVATKIAELHGMCNIRTLAFDRWRIEDIKRELDAIGCGVELVPFGQGFKDLSPAVDAMERLVEQGKLRHDGHPVLKMAAANCRVEMDSAGNRKLSKRRSTGRIDPIVATCMAIGISARPAPVFDVQALIG
;
A
#
# COMPACT_ATOMS: atom_id res chain seq x y z
N VAL A 1 4.98 1.47 10.49
CA VAL A 1 4.13 1.75 9.30
C VAL A 1 3.69 3.20 9.38
N VAL A 2 3.91 3.96 8.31
CA VAL A 2 3.44 5.34 8.15
C VAL A 2 2.56 5.37 6.89
N PRO A 3 1.24 5.44 7.02
CA PRO A 3 0.33 5.43 5.88
C PRO A 3 0.17 6.83 5.28
N PHE A 4 0.12 6.90 3.96
CA PHE A 4 -0.31 8.05 3.19
C PHE A 4 -1.55 7.64 2.40
N CYS A 5 -2.69 8.24 2.71
CA CYS A 5 -3.98 7.90 2.12
C CYS A 5 -4.55 9.10 1.39
N TRP A 6 -5.11 8.87 0.19
CA TRP A 6 -5.68 9.92 -0.64
C TRP A 6 -7.10 9.59 -1.10
N LEU A 7 -7.94 10.61 -1.17
CA LEU A 7 -9.24 10.56 -1.85
C LEU A 7 -9.47 11.85 -2.67
N PRO A 8 -10.25 11.77 -3.76
CA PRO A 8 -10.70 12.96 -4.46
C PRO A 8 -11.56 13.83 -3.55
N GLY A 9 -11.22 15.14 -3.44
CA GLY A 9 -11.85 16.05 -2.49
C GLY A 9 -13.35 16.26 -2.73
N GLU A 10 -13.76 16.34 -3.99
CA GLU A 10 -15.18 16.52 -4.34
C GLU A 10 -16.06 15.30 -4.08
N THR A 11 -15.46 14.11 -3.81
CA THR A 11 -16.22 12.88 -3.51
C THR A 11 -16.27 12.55 -2.03
N LEU A 12 -15.66 13.36 -1.15
CA LEU A 12 -15.55 13.04 0.27
C LEU A 12 -16.92 12.85 0.95
N SER A 13 -17.87 13.78 0.71
CA SER A 13 -19.19 13.71 1.34
C SER A 13 -19.97 12.48 0.89
N GLU A 14 -19.96 12.21 -0.43
CA GLU A 14 -20.63 11.02 -0.98
C GLU A 14 -20.07 9.74 -0.37
N ARG A 15 -18.73 9.67 -0.23
CA ARG A 15 -18.03 8.51 0.36
C ARG A 15 -18.21 8.37 1.86
N GLU A 16 -18.36 9.49 2.59
CA GLU A 16 -18.73 9.48 4.00
C GLU A 16 -20.07 8.78 4.21
N ASP A 17 -21.06 9.14 3.38
CA ASP A 17 -22.40 8.58 3.47
C ASP A 17 -22.42 7.09 3.05
N GLU A 18 -21.71 6.75 1.96
CA GLU A 18 -21.62 5.36 1.47
C GLU A 18 -20.92 4.42 2.46
N ASP A 19 -19.79 4.85 3.02
CA ASP A 19 -18.93 4.01 3.84
C ASP A 19 -19.23 4.18 5.35
N ASN A 20 -20.06 5.16 5.73
CA ASN A 20 -20.33 5.59 7.11
C ASN A 20 -19.04 5.87 7.90
N MET A 21 -18.12 6.62 7.29
CA MET A 21 -16.80 6.93 7.85
C MET A 21 -16.51 8.43 7.76
N PRO A 22 -15.90 9.06 8.78
CA PRO A 22 -15.74 10.51 8.88
C PRO A 22 -14.55 11.02 8.01
N TYR A 23 -14.62 10.85 6.71
CA TYR A 23 -13.52 11.20 5.79
C TYR A 23 -13.17 12.69 5.79
N ARG A 24 -14.17 13.57 5.92
CA ARG A 24 -13.94 15.04 6.00
C ARG A 24 -13.16 15.40 7.26
N LEU A 25 -13.53 14.81 8.41
CA LEU A 25 -12.79 15.01 9.65
C LEU A 25 -11.33 14.51 9.51
N TRP A 26 -11.13 13.32 8.95
CA TRP A 26 -9.78 12.79 8.73
C TRP A 26 -8.97 13.62 7.74
N ALA A 27 -9.62 14.28 6.78
CA ALA A 27 -8.95 15.21 5.88
C ALA A 27 -8.56 16.51 6.61
N GLN A 28 -9.42 17.05 7.47
CA GLN A 28 -9.13 18.22 8.30
C GLN A 28 -7.97 17.96 9.28
N ASP A 29 -7.92 16.78 9.86
CA ASP A 29 -6.87 16.36 10.80
C ASP A 29 -5.57 15.93 10.11
N GLY A 30 -5.52 15.95 8.77
CA GLY A 30 -4.33 15.59 7.99
C GLY A 30 -4.07 14.08 7.85
N HIS A 31 -5.00 13.23 8.29
CA HIS A 31 -4.92 11.77 8.14
C HIS A 31 -5.31 11.29 6.75
N LEU A 32 -6.04 12.09 6.01
CA LEU A 32 -6.47 11.80 4.65
C LEU A 32 -6.12 12.98 3.74
N LEU A 33 -5.28 12.75 2.76
CA LEU A 33 -4.90 13.75 1.78
C LEU A 33 -5.95 13.81 0.66
N THR A 34 -6.16 14.99 0.08
CA THR A 34 -7.18 15.17 -0.96
C THR A 34 -6.57 15.67 -2.26
N PHE A 35 -7.15 15.22 -3.37
CA PHE A 35 -6.89 15.79 -4.70
C PHE A 35 -8.01 16.77 -5.06
N PRO A 36 -7.72 17.82 -5.85
CA PRO A 36 -8.75 18.60 -6.52
C PRO A 36 -9.58 17.72 -7.47
N GLY A 37 -10.90 17.95 -7.53
CA GLY A 37 -11.78 17.23 -8.45
C GLY A 37 -12.25 15.87 -7.93
N ARG A 38 -12.74 15.05 -8.86
CA ARG A 38 -13.38 13.74 -8.61
C ARG A 38 -12.52 12.53 -8.91
N ALA A 39 -11.30 12.71 -9.40
CA ALA A 39 -10.39 11.63 -9.81
C ALA A 39 -9.07 11.67 -9.04
N THR A 40 -8.41 10.52 -8.93
CA THR A 40 -7.04 10.45 -8.40
C THR A 40 -6.08 11.14 -9.38
N ASP A 41 -5.19 11.96 -8.84
CA ASP A 41 -4.13 12.62 -9.61
C ASP A 41 -2.80 11.84 -9.48
N PRO A 42 -2.37 11.12 -10.54
CA PRO A 42 -1.11 10.38 -10.54
C PRO A 42 0.11 11.24 -10.27
N LYS A 43 0.11 12.49 -10.75
CA LYS A 43 1.23 13.43 -10.57
C LYS A 43 1.44 13.77 -9.09
N THR A 44 0.38 14.07 -8.35
CA THR A 44 0.47 14.34 -6.91
C THR A 44 0.98 13.13 -6.14
N VAL A 45 0.53 11.92 -6.49
CA VAL A 45 1.03 10.68 -5.87
C VAL A 45 2.52 10.48 -6.18
N ALA A 46 2.93 10.62 -7.44
CA ALA A 46 4.33 10.48 -7.85
C ALA A 46 5.24 11.52 -7.19
N THR A 47 4.79 12.78 -7.10
CA THR A 47 5.53 13.84 -6.39
C THR A 47 5.76 13.45 -4.93
N LYS A 48 4.74 12.94 -4.24
CA LYS A 48 4.88 12.51 -2.85
C LYS A 48 5.82 11.32 -2.68
N ILE A 49 5.77 10.36 -3.60
CA ILE A 49 6.72 9.23 -3.62
C ILE A 49 8.15 9.74 -3.79
N ALA A 50 8.40 10.67 -4.72
CA ALA A 50 9.71 11.25 -4.95
C ALA A 50 10.25 12.02 -3.72
N GLU A 51 9.40 12.83 -3.07
CA GLU A 51 9.74 13.50 -1.82
C GLU A 51 10.17 12.49 -0.75
N LEU A 52 9.35 11.46 -0.52
CA LEU A 52 9.63 10.42 0.47
C LEU A 52 10.89 9.63 0.13
N HIS A 53 11.12 9.34 -1.16
CA HIS A 53 12.33 8.67 -1.61
C HIS A 53 13.58 9.51 -1.30
N GLY A 54 13.53 10.81 -1.53
CA GLY A 54 14.63 11.74 -1.17
C GLY A 54 14.88 11.82 0.34
N MET A 55 13.82 11.75 1.16
CA MET A 55 13.93 11.86 2.62
C MET A 55 14.35 10.56 3.31
N CYS A 56 13.82 9.42 2.85
CA CYS A 56 13.89 8.14 3.56
C CYS A 56 14.68 7.06 2.81
N ASN A 57 15.24 7.35 1.62
CA ASN A 57 15.93 6.39 0.78
C ASN A 57 15.11 5.10 0.57
N ILE A 58 13.89 5.25 0.02
CA ILE A 58 13.02 4.11 -0.28
C ILE A 58 13.74 3.21 -1.28
N ARG A 59 14.02 1.97 -0.89
CA ARG A 59 14.74 1.01 -1.74
C ARG A 59 13.85 0.50 -2.86
N THR A 60 12.61 0.16 -2.52
CA THR A 60 11.69 -0.54 -3.43
C THR A 60 10.27 -0.08 -3.18
N LEU A 61 9.51 0.12 -4.24
CA LEU A 61 8.08 0.41 -4.21
C LEU A 61 7.31 -0.78 -4.80
N ALA A 62 6.59 -1.51 -3.94
CA ALA A 62 5.67 -2.55 -4.37
C ALA A 62 4.38 -1.92 -4.90
N PHE A 63 3.90 -2.37 -6.04
CA PHE A 63 2.68 -1.85 -6.64
C PHE A 63 1.76 -2.95 -7.18
N ASP A 64 0.45 -2.68 -7.20
CA ASP A 64 -0.52 -3.49 -7.94
C ASP A 64 -0.41 -3.18 -9.44
N ARG A 65 -0.36 -4.21 -10.27
CA ARG A 65 -0.15 -4.11 -11.73
C ARG A 65 -1.19 -3.26 -12.46
N TRP A 66 -2.35 -3.04 -11.86
CA TRP A 66 -3.40 -2.23 -12.45
C TRP A 66 -3.12 -0.74 -12.30
N ARG A 67 -3.14 0.01 -13.41
CA ARG A 67 -3.00 1.47 -13.47
C ARG A 67 -1.67 2.06 -12.97
N ILE A 68 -0.60 1.29 -12.92
CA ILE A 68 0.72 1.79 -12.51
C ILE A 68 1.37 2.67 -13.59
N GLU A 69 1.02 2.51 -14.86
CA GLU A 69 1.70 3.17 -15.98
C GLU A 69 1.64 4.70 -15.89
N ASP A 70 0.53 5.26 -15.39
CA ASP A 70 0.42 6.70 -15.20
C ASP A 70 1.38 7.19 -14.11
N ILE A 71 1.44 6.50 -12.97
CA ILE A 71 2.36 6.84 -11.87
C ILE A 71 3.81 6.65 -12.31
N LYS A 72 4.11 5.58 -13.02
CA LYS A 72 5.44 5.32 -13.56
C LYS A 72 5.92 6.43 -14.48
N ARG A 73 5.08 6.85 -15.43
CA ARG A 73 5.38 7.96 -16.33
C ARG A 73 5.67 9.27 -15.57
N GLU A 74 4.89 9.56 -14.52
CA GLU A 74 5.11 10.74 -13.69
C GLU A 74 6.40 10.64 -12.86
N LEU A 75 6.73 9.45 -12.32
CA LEU A 75 7.98 9.20 -11.61
C LEU A 75 9.20 9.36 -12.54
N ASP A 76 9.11 8.84 -13.76
CA ASP A 76 10.15 9.00 -14.80
C ASP A 76 10.32 10.47 -15.16
N ALA A 77 9.22 11.22 -15.33
CA ALA A 77 9.24 12.65 -15.63
C ALA A 77 9.88 13.50 -14.51
N ILE A 78 9.74 13.10 -13.25
CA ILE A 78 10.36 13.75 -12.09
C ILE A 78 11.82 13.32 -11.92
N GLY A 79 12.26 12.25 -12.57
CA GLY A 79 13.57 11.64 -12.40
C GLY A 79 13.73 10.84 -11.09
N CYS A 80 12.64 10.31 -10.57
CA CYS A 80 12.64 9.49 -9.35
C CYS A 80 13.11 8.06 -9.67
N GLY A 81 14.31 7.70 -9.21
CA GLY A 81 14.94 6.40 -9.46
C GLY A 81 14.51 5.27 -8.50
N VAL A 82 13.34 5.38 -7.84
CA VAL A 82 12.87 4.31 -6.94
C VAL A 82 12.60 3.03 -7.73
N GLU A 83 13.10 1.89 -7.23
CA GLU A 83 12.86 0.59 -7.85
C GLU A 83 11.39 0.20 -7.74
N LEU A 84 10.75 -0.05 -8.89
CA LEU A 84 9.34 -0.46 -8.97
C LEU A 84 9.24 -1.98 -9.11
N VAL A 85 8.57 -2.64 -8.16
CA VAL A 85 8.39 -4.10 -8.17
C VAL A 85 6.90 -4.47 -8.20
N PRO A 86 6.44 -5.19 -9.24
CA PRO A 86 5.07 -5.64 -9.30
C PRO A 86 4.78 -6.66 -8.19
N PHE A 87 3.64 -6.46 -7.51
CA PHE A 87 3.18 -7.34 -6.45
C PHE A 87 1.77 -7.85 -6.79
N GLY A 88 1.63 -9.17 -6.91
CA GLY A 88 0.34 -9.78 -7.23
C GLY A 88 -0.61 -9.79 -6.02
N GLN A 89 -1.91 -9.62 -6.28
CA GLN A 89 -2.93 -9.70 -5.24
C GLN A 89 -3.58 -11.11 -5.12
N GLY A 90 -2.98 -12.11 -5.74
CA GLY A 90 -3.36 -13.51 -5.63
C GLY A 90 -2.76 -14.19 -4.40
N PHE A 91 -3.18 -15.44 -4.17
CA PHE A 91 -2.68 -16.25 -3.05
C PHE A 91 -1.16 -16.42 -3.07
N LYS A 92 -0.55 -16.55 -4.26
CA LYS A 92 0.89 -16.77 -4.42
C LYS A 92 1.74 -15.67 -3.77
N ASP A 93 1.38 -14.39 -3.98
CA ASP A 93 2.15 -13.26 -3.45
C ASP A 93 1.65 -12.83 -2.08
N LEU A 94 0.33 -12.83 -1.86
CA LEU A 94 -0.25 -12.36 -0.61
C LEU A 94 -0.12 -13.35 0.54
N SER A 95 -0.13 -14.67 0.31
CA SER A 95 -0.09 -15.62 1.43
C SER A 95 1.17 -15.47 2.28
N PRO A 96 2.39 -15.49 1.73
CA PRO A 96 3.60 -15.26 2.52
C PRO A 96 3.65 -13.85 3.14
N ALA A 97 3.05 -12.85 2.51
CA ALA A 97 2.99 -11.48 3.03
C ALA A 97 2.04 -11.37 4.23
N VAL A 98 0.88 -12.02 4.19
CA VAL A 98 -0.07 -12.13 5.30
C VAL A 98 0.59 -12.83 6.49
N ASP A 99 1.29 -13.95 6.26
CA ASP A 99 2.02 -14.68 7.30
C ASP A 99 3.13 -13.81 7.93
N ALA A 100 3.85 -13.04 7.12
CA ALA A 100 4.88 -12.14 7.62
C ALA A 100 4.27 -10.99 8.45
N MET A 101 3.17 -10.42 8.01
CA MET A 101 2.46 -9.36 8.74
C MET A 101 1.94 -9.87 10.07
N GLU A 102 1.29 -11.03 10.10
CA GLU A 102 0.75 -11.65 11.30
C GLU A 102 1.86 -11.93 12.34
N ARG A 103 2.99 -12.51 11.91
CA ARG A 103 4.15 -12.70 12.79
C ARG A 103 4.68 -11.39 13.39
N LEU A 104 4.71 -10.29 12.61
CA LEU A 104 5.13 -8.99 13.13
C LEU A 104 4.16 -8.44 14.17
N VAL A 105 2.86 -8.66 13.99
CA VAL A 105 1.82 -8.27 14.95
C VAL A 105 1.95 -9.10 16.23
N GLU A 106 2.03 -10.43 16.13
CA GLU A 106 2.15 -11.35 17.27
C GLU A 106 3.41 -11.08 18.10
N GLN A 107 4.51 -10.71 17.43
CA GLN A 107 5.78 -10.39 18.09
C GLN A 107 5.84 -8.95 18.63
N GLY A 108 4.78 -8.16 18.47
CA GLY A 108 4.77 -6.74 18.86
C GLY A 108 5.78 -5.87 18.08
N LYS A 109 6.22 -6.35 16.90
CA LYS A 109 7.21 -5.66 16.05
C LYS A 109 6.59 -4.74 15.00
N LEU A 110 5.30 -4.89 14.71
CA LEU A 110 4.58 -3.97 13.85
C LEU A 110 4.24 -2.69 14.63
N ARG A 111 4.86 -1.58 14.25
CA ARG A 111 4.62 -0.27 14.90
C ARG A 111 3.89 0.66 13.94
N HIS A 112 2.90 1.36 14.44
CA HIS A 112 2.16 2.43 13.77
C HIS A 112 1.69 3.45 14.80
N ASP A 113 1.35 4.66 14.34
CA ASP A 113 0.92 5.79 15.18
C ASP A 113 -0.58 5.79 15.56
N GLY A 114 -1.30 4.73 15.24
CA GLY A 114 -2.76 4.67 15.47
C GLY A 114 -3.59 5.36 14.39
N HIS A 115 -3.03 5.56 13.21
CA HIS A 115 -3.65 6.24 12.07
C HIS A 115 -5.09 5.75 11.79
N PRO A 116 -6.12 6.63 11.79
CA PRO A 116 -7.53 6.20 11.80
C PRO A 116 -7.95 5.47 10.52
N VAL A 117 -7.45 5.91 9.36
CA VAL A 117 -7.76 5.26 8.07
C VAL A 117 -7.15 3.85 8.01
N LEU A 118 -5.95 3.65 8.56
CA LEU A 118 -5.33 2.32 8.65
C LEU A 118 -6.10 1.42 9.62
N LYS A 119 -6.53 1.93 10.77
CA LYS A 119 -7.34 1.19 11.74
C LYS A 119 -8.68 0.77 11.15
N MET A 120 -9.37 1.68 10.46
CA MET A 120 -10.61 1.36 9.73
C MET A 120 -10.36 0.23 8.72
N ALA A 121 -9.32 0.34 7.90
CA ALA A 121 -9.01 -0.66 6.88
C ALA A 121 -8.70 -2.04 7.50
N ALA A 122 -7.99 -2.08 8.63
CA ALA A 122 -7.71 -3.30 9.36
C ALA A 122 -8.98 -3.93 9.95
N ALA A 123 -9.89 -3.12 10.53
CA ALA A 123 -11.16 -3.59 11.08
C ALA A 123 -12.10 -4.16 10.00
N ASN A 124 -12.11 -3.55 8.81
CA ASN A 124 -12.91 -4.00 7.67
C ASN A 124 -12.36 -5.28 7.02
N CYS A 125 -11.07 -5.52 7.15
CA CYS A 125 -10.37 -6.56 6.40
C CYS A 125 -10.88 -7.97 6.75
N ARG A 126 -11.04 -8.79 5.71
CA ARG A 126 -11.31 -10.23 5.85
C ARG A 126 -10.28 -11.02 5.06
N VAL A 127 -9.87 -12.12 5.63
CA VAL A 127 -8.96 -13.08 5.00
C VAL A 127 -9.77 -14.15 4.26
N GLU A 128 -9.34 -14.47 3.07
CA GLU A 128 -9.84 -15.60 2.28
C GLU A 128 -8.76 -16.68 2.23
N MET A 129 -9.17 -17.92 2.37
CA MET A 129 -8.27 -19.10 2.32
C MET A 129 -8.67 -20.00 1.18
N ASP A 130 -7.71 -20.55 0.46
CA ASP A 130 -7.95 -21.59 -0.54
C ASP A 130 -7.89 -23.00 0.08
N SER A 131 -8.15 -24.04 -0.74
CA SER A 131 -8.13 -25.43 -0.29
C SER A 131 -6.76 -25.94 0.15
N ALA A 132 -5.68 -25.26 -0.25
CA ALA A 132 -4.31 -25.57 0.13
C ALA A 132 -3.86 -24.82 1.39
N GLY A 133 -4.74 -24.00 2.00
CA GLY A 133 -4.43 -23.23 3.19
C GLY A 133 -3.75 -21.87 2.90
N ASN A 134 -3.55 -21.50 1.63
CA ASN A 134 -3.01 -20.19 1.31
C ASN A 134 -4.01 -19.09 1.63
N ARG A 135 -3.51 -17.95 2.10
CA ARG A 135 -4.33 -16.82 2.59
C ARG A 135 -4.12 -15.57 1.77
N LYS A 136 -5.17 -14.78 1.60
CA LYS A 136 -5.08 -13.44 1.02
C LYS A 136 -6.09 -12.49 1.64
N LEU A 137 -5.81 -11.19 1.58
CA LEU A 137 -6.78 -10.15 1.94
C LEU A 137 -7.83 -10.05 0.83
N SER A 138 -9.11 -10.13 1.19
CA SER A 138 -10.21 -10.22 0.23
C SER A 138 -11.08 -8.96 0.25
N LYS A 139 -10.93 -8.10 -0.77
CA LYS A 139 -11.81 -6.94 -0.96
C LYS A 139 -13.29 -7.35 -1.04
N ARG A 140 -13.59 -8.47 -1.69
CA ARG A 140 -14.96 -8.97 -1.87
C ARG A 140 -15.65 -9.39 -0.57
N ARG A 141 -14.89 -9.93 0.39
CA ARG A 141 -15.42 -10.39 1.69
C ARG A 141 -15.35 -9.33 2.78
N SER A 142 -14.58 -8.28 2.56
CA SER A 142 -14.39 -7.19 3.52
C SER A 142 -15.66 -6.33 3.62
N THR A 143 -15.85 -5.74 4.80
CA THR A 143 -17.06 -4.94 5.12
C THR A 143 -16.96 -3.48 4.64
N GLY A 144 -15.82 -3.08 4.11
CA GLY A 144 -15.54 -1.74 3.59
C GLY A 144 -14.17 -1.67 2.92
N ARG A 145 -13.62 -0.48 2.80
CA ARG A 145 -12.35 -0.24 2.13
C ARG A 145 -11.18 -0.82 2.92
N ILE A 146 -10.28 -1.51 2.22
CA ILE A 146 -9.10 -2.18 2.82
C ILE A 146 -7.78 -1.81 2.12
N ASP A 147 -7.77 -0.85 1.20
CA ASP A 147 -6.56 -0.52 0.43
C ASP A 147 -5.34 -0.19 1.32
N PRO A 148 -5.46 0.56 2.43
CA PRO A 148 -4.32 0.82 3.31
C PRO A 148 -3.71 -0.43 3.94
N ILE A 149 -4.51 -1.40 4.36
CA ILE A 149 -3.98 -2.64 4.94
C ILE A 149 -3.40 -3.57 3.86
N VAL A 150 -3.96 -3.56 2.65
CA VAL A 150 -3.40 -4.27 1.49
C VAL A 150 -2.02 -3.69 1.14
N ALA A 151 -1.89 -2.37 1.05
CA ALA A 151 -0.61 -1.71 0.79
C ALA A 151 0.43 -2.02 1.88
N THR A 152 0.02 -2.01 3.15
CA THR A 152 0.88 -2.40 4.28
C THR A 152 1.36 -3.84 4.15
N CYS A 153 0.45 -4.76 3.81
CA CYS A 153 0.77 -6.17 3.60
C CYS A 153 1.76 -6.36 2.44
N MET A 154 1.56 -5.65 1.32
CA MET A 154 2.47 -5.67 0.17
C MET A 154 3.87 -5.15 0.54
N ALA A 155 3.95 -4.03 1.28
CA ALA A 155 5.22 -3.46 1.74
C ALA A 155 5.99 -4.43 2.67
N ILE A 156 5.30 -5.08 3.60
CA ILE A 156 5.88 -6.11 4.46
C ILE A 156 6.33 -7.31 3.63
N GLY A 157 5.49 -7.77 2.70
CA GLY A 157 5.80 -8.92 1.84
C GLY A 157 7.04 -8.70 1.00
N ILE A 158 7.24 -7.51 0.43
CA ILE A 158 8.43 -7.21 -0.35
C ILE A 158 9.68 -7.07 0.54
N SER A 159 9.54 -6.50 1.73
CA SER A 159 10.64 -6.35 2.69
C SER A 159 11.12 -7.68 3.26
N ALA A 160 10.25 -8.69 3.29
CA ALA A 160 10.56 -10.04 3.75
C ALA A 160 11.18 -10.94 2.67
N ARG A 161 11.23 -10.49 1.42
CA ARG A 161 11.91 -11.23 0.34
C ARG A 161 13.42 -11.25 0.60
N PRO A 162 14.09 -12.39 0.38
CA PRO A 162 15.55 -12.44 0.42
C PRO A 162 16.13 -11.40 -0.55
N ALA A 163 17.18 -10.70 -0.14
CA ALA A 163 17.93 -9.88 -1.07
C ALA A 163 18.42 -10.76 -2.24
N PRO A 164 18.46 -10.24 -3.49
CA PRO A 164 19.00 -11.00 -4.60
C PRO A 164 20.42 -11.43 -4.24
N VAL A 165 20.67 -12.75 -4.28
CA VAL A 165 22.02 -13.29 -4.10
C VAL A 165 22.78 -12.92 -5.37
N PHE A 166 23.72 -12.00 -5.26
CA PHE A 166 24.65 -11.74 -6.35
C PHE A 166 25.57 -12.95 -6.47
N ASP A 167 25.47 -13.65 -7.60
CA ASP A 167 26.44 -14.70 -7.93
C ASP A 167 27.76 -14.03 -8.32
N VAL A 168 28.67 -13.97 -7.35
CA VAL A 168 30.01 -13.41 -7.55
C VAL A 168 30.80 -14.22 -8.58
N GLN A 169 30.49 -15.50 -8.78
CA GLN A 169 31.16 -16.35 -9.77
C GLN A 169 30.81 -15.96 -11.21
N ALA A 170 29.62 -15.41 -11.45
CA ALA A 170 29.23 -14.87 -12.76
C ALA A 170 30.00 -13.60 -13.16
N LEU A 171 30.71 -12.97 -12.22
CA LEU A 171 31.52 -11.77 -12.47
C LEU A 171 33.01 -12.07 -12.69
N ILE A 172 33.46 -13.31 -12.50
CA ILE A 172 34.88 -13.73 -12.55
C ILE A 172 35.15 -14.72 -13.72
N GLY A 173 34.11 -15.01 -14.52
CA GLY A 173 34.19 -15.90 -15.70
C GLY A 173 34.68 -15.20 -16.97
#